data_0482d1f3509c207826c2266f60ace90d
#
_entry.id   0482d1f3509c207826c2266f60ace90d
#
_cell.length_a   1.000
_cell.length_b   1.000
_cell.length_c   1.000
_cell.angle_alpha   90.00
_cell.angle_beta   90.00
_cell.angle_gamma   90.00
#
_symmetry.space_group_name_H-M   'P 1'
#
loop_
_entity.id
_entity.type
_entity.pdbx_description
1 polymer ?
#
loop_
_entity_poly.entity_id
_entity_poly.type
_entity_poly.pdbx_seq_one_letter_code
_entity_poly.pdbx_strand_id
1 'polypeptide(L)'
;MFEYYFFDLDGTLTNPALGITNSFKYAFKELGIEIPSYEKLCTFIGPPLVTTFKTYCGFNDEEAKLGVKKYREYFAQKGLFENEVIKGIPQMLEELKKRGKHLFVATSKPEEYSIRILEHFGLAKYFDHICGSNMDETRSKKSEVIEYALEAADNPDKTKVIMIGDREHDIFGAKENGIKSCGVLFGFGNREEFQKAGADYIVEKVYDILEKF
;
A
#
# COMPACT_ATOMS: atom_id res chain seq x y z
N MET A 1 2.88 15.09 19.35
CA MET A 1 3.79 13.97 18.98
C MET A 1 2.92 12.74 18.78
N PHE A 2 3.08 12.03 17.64
CA PHE A 2 2.29 10.83 17.35
C PHE A 2 2.77 9.65 18.19
N GLU A 3 1.84 8.76 18.54
CA GLU A 3 2.08 7.52 19.27
C GLU A 3 1.82 6.30 18.39
N TYR A 4 0.88 6.41 17.43
CA TYR A 4 0.44 5.37 16.54
C TYR A 4 0.78 5.74 15.09
N TYR A 5 1.54 4.88 14.40
CA TYR A 5 2.00 5.04 13.03
C TYR A 5 1.38 3.97 12.17
N PHE A 6 0.53 4.36 11.24
CA PHE A 6 -0.09 3.48 10.25
C PHE A 6 0.66 3.64 8.94
N PHE A 7 1.13 2.56 8.38
CA PHE A 7 1.90 2.55 7.14
C PHE A 7 1.15 1.83 6.03
N ASP A 8 1.11 2.40 4.83
CA ASP A 8 0.84 1.60 3.65
C ASP A 8 2.01 0.63 3.38
N LEU A 9 1.81 -0.35 2.51
CA LEU A 9 2.81 -1.37 2.17
C LEU A 9 3.50 -1.04 0.85
N ASP A 10 2.74 -1.10 -0.27
CA ASP A 10 3.27 -0.96 -1.62
C ASP A 10 3.64 0.51 -1.89
N GLY A 11 4.91 0.78 -2.21
CA GLY A 11 5.42 2.15 -2.40
C GLY A 11 5.79 2.89 -1.12
N THR A 12 5.50 2.33 0.05
CA THR A 12 5.79 2.94 1.35
C THR A 12 6.80 2.13 2.16
N LEU A 13 6.58 0.84 2.36
CA LEU A 13 7.50 -0.08 3.03
C LEU A 13 8.32 -0.89 2.02
N THR A 14 7.69 -1.27 0.91
CA THR A 14 8.30 -2.08 -0.13
C THR A 14 8.02 -1.51 -1.52
N ASN A 15 8.86 -1.87 -2.50
CA ASN A 15 8.68 -1.53 -3.91
C ASN A 15 8.30 -2.80 -4.71
N PRO A 16 7.00 -3.02 -4.93
CA PRO A 16 6.48 -4.20 -5.62
C PRO A 16 6.47 -4.07 -7.15
N ALA A 17 7.08 -3.04 -7.74
CA ALA A 17 6.92 -2.71 -9.16
C ALA A 17 7.21 -3.90 -10.08
N LEU A 18 8.26 -4.68 -9.79
CA LEU A 18 8.63 -5.85 -10.60
C LEU A 18 7.53 -6.92 -10.57
N GLY A 19 7.08 -7.31 -9.40
CA GLY A 19 6.07 -8.36 -9.22
C GLY A 19 4.71 -7.99 -9.79
N ILE A 20 4.27 -6.74 -9.57
CA ILE A 20 3.00 -6.23 -10.10
C ILE A 20 3.05 -6.17 -11.63
N THR A 21 4.10 -5.57 -12.21
CA THR A 21 4.21 -5.45 -13.67
C THR A 21 4.35 -6.81 -14.35
N ASN A 22 5.10 -7.76 -13.77
CA ASN A 22 5.20 -9.12 -14.31
C ASN A 22 3.87 -9.87 -14.23
N SER A 23 3.09 -9.66 -13.17
CA SER A 23 1.76 -10.26 -13.03
C SER A 23 0.77 -9.72 -14.08
N PHE A 24 0.81 -8.43 -14.38
CA PHE A 24 0.04 -7.86 -15.50
C PHE A 24 0.50 -8.40 -16.85
N LYS A 25 1.82 -8.49 -17.10
CA LYS A 25 2.35 -9.09 -18.34
C LYS A 25 1.87 -10.53 -18.51
N TYR A 26 1.89 -11.31 -17.44
CA TYR A 26 1.37 -12.68 -17.46
C TYR A 26 -0.12 -12.68 -17.79
N ALA A 27 -0.94 -11.89 -17.10
CA ALA A 27 -2.38 -11.82 -17.33
C ALA A 27 -2.70 -11.40 -18.78
N PHE A 28 -2.06 -10.36 -19.29
CA PHE A 28 -2.26 -9.89 -20.67
C PHE A 28 -1.89 -10.96 -21.70
N LYS A 29 -0.76 -11.66 -21.50
CA LYS A 29 -0.36 -12.76 -22.37
C LYS A 29 -1.40 -13.89 -22.39
N GLU A 30 -1.90 -14.30 -21.23
CA GLU A 30 -2.90 -15.36 -21.11
C GLU A 30 -4.26 -14.98 -21.71
N LEU A 31 -4.57 -13.68 -21.77
CA LEU A 31 -5.79 -13.14 -22.35
C LEU A 31 -5.65 -12.73 -23.82
N GLY A 32 -4.46 -12.90 -24.41
CA GLY A 32 -4.20 -12.49 -25.81
C GLY A 32 -4.21 -10.97 -26.01
N ILE A 33 -3.93 -10.18 -24.97
CA ILE A 33 -3.88 -8.72 -25.00
C ILE A 33 -2.44 -8.27 -25.24
N GLU A 34 -2.27 -7.22 -26.03
CA GLU A 34 -0.97 -6.60 -26.22
C GLU A 34 -0.40 -6.08 -24.89
N ILE A 35 0.86 -6.43 -24.62
CA ILE A 35 1.55 -6.01 -23.39
C ILE A 35 2.02 -4.56 -23.55
N PRO A 36 1.54 -3.63 -22.69
CA PRO A 36 1.95 -2.24 -22.79
C PRO A 36 3.40 -2.02 -22.31
N SER A 37 3.93 -0.80 -22.54
CA SER A 37 5.26 -0.44 -22.08
C SER A 37 5.40 -0.57 -20.56
N TYR A 38 6.64 -0.70 -20.08
CA TYR A 38 6.91 -0.80 -18.63
C TYR A 38 6.39 0.44 -17.87
N GLU A 39 6.59 1.62 -18.43
CA GLU A 39 6.12 2.88 -17.84
C GLU A 39 4.59 2.87 -17.67
N LYS A 40 3.87 2.36 -18.69
CA LYS A 40 2.41 2.21 -18.62
C LYS A 40 1.99 1.19 -17.56
N LEU A 41 2.69 0.05 -17.47
CA LEU A 41 2.43 -0.95 -16.43
C LEU A 41 2.64 -0.38 -15.02
N CYS A 42 3.62 0.49 -14.81
CA CYS A 42 3.83 1.15 -13.53
C CYS A 42 2.65 2.04 -13.11
N THR A 43 1.87 2.58 -14.04
CA THR A 43 0.66 3.35 -13.68
C THR A 43 -0.49 2.49 -13.12
N PHE A 44 -0.37 1.16 -13.21
CA PHE A 44 -1.33 0.21 -12.66
C PHE A 44 -1.05 -0.16 -11.18
N ILE A 45 0.06 0.35 -10.62
CA ILE A 45 0.41 0.14 -9.21
C ILE A 45 -0.44 1.11 -8.36
N GLY A 46 -1.16 0.58 -7.39
CA GLY A 46 -2.02 1.33 -6.48
C GLY A 46 -3.52 1.19 -6.73
N PRO A 47 -4.05 1.42 -7.94
CA PRO A 47 -5.47 1.21 -8.23
C PRO A 47 -5.93 -0.24 -8.04
N PRO A 48 -7.22 -0.47 -7.67
CA PRO A 48 -7.78 -1.82 -7.61
C PRO A 48 -7.67 -2.55 -8.95
N LEU A 49 -7.32 -3.84 -8.93
CA LEU A 49 -7.09 -4.65 -10.14
C LEU A 49 -8.30 -4.64 -11.08
N VAL A 50 -9.51 -4.84 -10.55
CA VAL A 50 -10.75 -4.81 -11.35
C VAL A 50 -10.90 -3.48 -12.08
N THR A 51 -10.64 -2.37 -11.41
CA THR A 51 -10.69 -1.04 -12.01
C THR A 51 -9.67 -0.90 -13.14
N THR A 52 -8.46 -1.38 -12.94
CA THR A 52 -7.39 -1.34 -13.96
C THR A 52 -7.79 -2.12 -15.21
N PHE A 53 -8.29 -3.36 -15.07
CA PHE A 53 -8.73 -4.16 -16.21
C PHE A 53 -9.91 -3.52 -16.94
N LYS A 54 -10.88 -2.94 -16.22
CA LYS A 54 -12.01 -2.24 -16.84
C LYS A 54 -11.58 -0.99 -17.61
N THR A 55 -10.77 -0.14 -16.97
CA THR A 55 -10.41 1.16 -17.57
C THR A 55 -9.38 1.03 -18.69
N TYR A 56 -8.42 0.12 -18.56
CA TYR A 56 -7.38 -0.05 -19.57
C TYR A 56 -7.80 -0.98 -20.72
N CYS A 57 -8.43 -2.13 -20.38
CA CYS A 57 -8.80 -3.13 -21.39
C CYS A 57 -10.22 -2.93 -21.93
N GLY A 58 -11.03 -2.05 -21.32
CA GLY A 58 -12.45 -1.90 -21.67
C GLY A 58 -13.31 -3.09 -21.26
N PHE A 59 -12.85 -3.89 -20.30
CA PHE A 59 -13.52 -5.11 -19.86
C PHE A 59 -14.83 -4.84 -19.11
N ASN A 60 -15.81 -5.71 -19.34
CA ASN A 60 -16.97 -5.84 -18.48
C ASN A 60 -16.61 -6.53 -17.13
N ASP A 61 -17.60 -6.73 -16.26
CA ASP A 61 -17.36 -7.28 -14.92
C ASP A 61 -16.79 -8.71 -14.95
N GLU A 62 -17.28 -9.58 -15.83
CA GLU A 62 -16.83 -10.97 -15.92
C GLU A 62 -15.41 -11.07 -16.53
N GLU A 63 -15.13 -10.29 -17.55
CA GLU A 63 -13.81 -10.21 -18.17
C GLU A 63 -12.78 -9.65 -17.20
N ALA A 64 -13.13 -8.61 -16.42
CA ALA A 64 -12.25 -8.05 -15.40
C ALA A 64 -11.94 -9.06 -14.28
N LYS A 65 -12.94 -9.85 -13.83
CA LYS A 65 -12.72 -10.95 -12.88
C LYS A 65 -11.76 -12.01 -13.42
N LEU A 66 -11.89 -12.36 -14.72
CA LEU A 66 -10.96 -13.28 -15.37
C LEU A 66 -9.55 -12.69 -15.41
N GLY A 67 -9.42 -11.41 -15.73
CA GLY A 67 -8.14 -10.69 -15.71
C GLY A 67 -7.48 -10.74 -14.32
N VAL A 68 -8.24 -10.43 -13.27
CA VAL A 68 -7.77 -10.52 -11.88
C VAL A 68 -7.35 -11.94 -11.52
N LYS A 69 -8.11 -12.96 -11.94
CA LYS A 69 -7.75 -14.37 -11.72
C LYS A 69 -6.41 -14.69 -12.36
N LYS A 70 -6.18 -14.29 -13.62
CA LYS A 70 -4.91 -14.50 -14.32
C LYS A 70 -3.75 -13.76 -13.68
N TYR A 71 -3.96 -12.52 -13.27
CA TYR A 71 -2.98 -11.76 -12.50
C TYR A 71 -2.58 -12.50 -11.21
N ARG A 72 -3.56 -12.98 -10.44
CA ARG A 72 -3.33 -13.68 -9.16
C ARG A 72 -2.63 -15.03 -9.33
N GLU A 73 -2.80 -15.72 -10.47
CA GLU A 73 -2.09 -16.97 -10.78
C GLU A 73 -0.56 -16.77 -10.74
N TYR A 74 -0.06 -15.68 -11.29
CA TYR A 74 1.37 -15.35 -11.24
C TYR A 74 1.74 -14.70 -9.90
N PHE A 75 0.96 -13.70 -9.47
CA PHE A 75 1.27 -12.90 -8.30
C PHE A 75 1.43 -13.75 -7.04
N ALA A 76 0.50 -14.65 -6.76
CA ALA A 76 0.52 -15.48 -5.56
C ALA A 76 1.72 -16.46 -5.48
N GLN A 77 2.28 -16.85 -6.63
CA GLN A 77 3.38 -17.82 -6.70
C GLN A 77 4.75 -17.15 -6.79
N LYS A 78 4.88 -16.07 -7.56
CA LYS A 78 6.15 -15.40 -7.87
C LYS A 78 6.13 -13.92 -7.57
N GLY A 79 5.13 -13.20 -8.09
CA GLY A 79 5.08 -11.74 -8.03
C GLY A 79 5.08 -11.18 -6.62
N LEU A 80 4.58 -11.94 -5.64
CA LEU A 80 4.57 -11.58 -4.24
C LEU A 80 5.99 -11.28 -3.71
N PHE A 81 6.98 -12.06 -4.16
CA PHE A 81 8.37 -11.98 -3.74
C PHE A 81 9.31 -11.30 -4.75
N GLU A 82 8.81 -10.98 -5.94
CA GLU A 82 9.46 -10.04 -6.86
C GLU A 82 9.23 -8.60 -6.36
N ASN A 83 9.78 -8.30 -5.20
CA ASN A 83 9.54 -7.11 -4.39
C ASN A 83 10.84 -6.73 -3.66
N GLU A 84 10.98 -5.49 -3.24
CA GLU A 84 12.17 -4.99 -2.56
C GLU A 84 11.78 -4.14 -1.35
N VAL A 85 12.50 -4.31 -0.23
CA VAL A 85 12.34 -3.40 0.92
C VAL A 85 12.96 -2.04 0.56
N ILE A 86 12.20 -0.96 0.75
CA ILE A 86 12.71 0.39 0.51
C ILE A 86 13.84 0.68 1.50
N LYS A 87 14.94 1.20 0.95
CA LYS A 87 16.17 1.45 1.72
C LYS A 87 15.92 2.37 2.92
N GLY A 88 16.32 1.94 4.10
CA GLY A 88 16.17 2.69 5.35
C GLY A 88 14.91 2.31 6.15
N ILE A 89 13.95 1.59 5.58
CA ILE A 89 12.72 1.16 6.26
C ILE A 89 13.01 0.32 7.51
N PRO A 90 13.84 -0.74 7.46
CA PRO A 90 14.08 -1.56 8.66
C PRO A 90 14.65 -0.73 9.81
N GLN A 91 15.60 0.17 9.53
CA GLN A 91 16.22 1.02 10.53
C GLN A 91 15.23 2.04 11.11
N MET A 92 14.37 2.63 10.27
CA MET A 92 13.34 3.57 10.70
C MET A 92 12.30 2.88 11.60
N LEU A 93 11.83 1.69 11.21
CA LEU A 93 10.87 0.91 12.02
C LEU A 93 11.48 0.51 13.37
N GLU A 94 12.73 0.05 13.38
CA GLU A 94 13.45 -0.30 14.61
C GLU A 94 13.56 0.91 15.54
N GLU A 95 13.91 2.08 15.00
CA GLU A 95 14.03 3.30 15.80
C GLU A 95 12.67 3.76 16.38
N LEU A 96 11.59 3.69 15.61
CA LEU A 96 10.24 3.97 16.11
C LEU A 96 9.84 3.03 17.25
N LYS A 97 10.15 1.73 17.14
CA LYS A 97 9.90 0.75 18.22
C LYS A 97 10.73 1.07 19.46
N LYS A 98 12.01 1.47 19.31
CA LYS A 98 12.85 1.92 20.43
C LYS A 98 12.30 3.15 21.14
N ARG A 99 11.62 4.04 20.39
CA ARG A 99 10.91 5.21 20.94
C ARG A 99 9.55 4.85 21.57
N GLY A 100 9.20 3.57 21.64
CA GLY A 100 7.94 3.08 22.22
C GLY A 100 6.70 3.36 21.38
N LYS A 101 6.87 3.52 20.05
CA LYS A 101 5.76 3.78 19.14
C LYS A 101 5.02 2.50 18.79
N HIS A 102 3.70 2.63 18.54
CA HIS A 102 2.83 1.57 18.05
C HIS A 102 2.79 1.62 16.52
N LEU A 103 3.13 0.52 15.87
CA LEU A 103 3.24 0.44 14.42
C LEU A 103 2.21 -0.52 13.84
N PHE A 104 1.49 -0.06 12.83
CA PHE A 104 0.46 -0.83 12.15
C PHE A 104 0.69 -0.75 10.65
N VAL A 105 0.35 -1.80 9.93
CA VAL A 105 0.16 -1.72 8.49
C VAL A 105 -1.32 -1.48 8.21
N ALA A 106 -1.61 -0.53 7.32
CA ALA A 106 -2.95 -0.22 6.84
C ALA A 106 -2.93 -0.10 5.31
N THR A 107 -3.14 -1.23 4.61
CA THR A 107 -2.97 -1.33 3.17
C THR A 107 -4.20 -1.86 2.43
N SER A 108 -4.47 -1.32 1.24
CA SER A 108 -5.51 -1.87 0.35
C SER A 108 -5.13 -3.19 -0.29
N LYS A 109 -3.89 -3.65 -0.11
CA LYS A 109 -3.47 -4.99 -0.50
C LYS A 109 -4.15 -6.05 0.38
N PRO A 110 -4.52 -7.22 -0.15
CA PRO A 110 -5.06 -8.32 0.66
C PRO A 110 -4.15 -8.66 1.85
N GLU A 111 -4.76 -8.75 3.04
CA GLU A 111 -4.06 -8.97 4.31
C GLU A 111 -3.17 -10.22 4.29
N GLU A 112 -3.69 -11.34 3.73
CA GLU A 112 -2.92 -12.57 3.58
C GLU A 112 -1.61 -12.34 2.80
N TYR A 113 -1.66 -11.58 1.71
CA TYR A 113 -0.47 -11.27 0.92
C TYR A 113 0.47 -10.31 1.65
N SER A 114 -0.08 -9.36 2.37
CA SER A 114 0.68 -8.38 3.15
C SER A 114 1.48 -9.05 4.27
N ILE A 115 0.86 -9.98 4.98
CA ILE A 115 1.53 -10.80 6.02
C ILE A 115 2.69 -11.59 5.40
N ARG A 116 2.45 -12.31 4.31
CA ARG A 116 3.48 -13.14 3.63
C ARG A 116 4.67 -12.30 3.14
N ILE A 117 4.41 -11.10 2.61
CA ILE A 117 5.48 -10.16 2.18
C ILE A 117 6.31 -9.71 3.39
N LEU A 118 5.65 -9.24 4.43
CA LEU A 118 6.31 -8.70 5.62
C LEU A 118 7.09 -9.77 6.39
N GLU A 119 6.60 -10.99 6.44
CA GLU A 119 7.31 -12.15 7.00
C GLU A 119 8.54 -12.50 6.16
N HIS A 120 8.40 -12.58 4.83
CA HIS A 120 9.50 -12.88 3.92
C HIS A 120 10.68 -11.92 4.08
N PHE A 121 10.40 -10.63 4.25
CA PHE A 121 11.41 -9.59 4.42
C PHE A 121 11.81 -9.35 5.89
N GLY A 122 11.25 -10.12 6.84
CA GLY A 122 11.55 -9.98 8.27
C GLY A 122 11.06 -8.67 8.89
N LEU A 123 10.06 -8.02 8.27
CA LEU A 123 9.47 -6.76 8.73
C LEU A 123 8.27 -6.97 9.66
N ALA A 124 7.58 -8.10 9.60
CA ALA A 124 6.37 -8.37 10.38
C ALA A 124 6.57 -8.16 11.89
N LYS A 125 7.77 -8.45 12.40
CA LYS A 125 8.13 -8.31 13.82
C LYS A 125 8.07 -6.89 14.38
N TYR A 126 8.02 -5.87 13.52
CA TYR A 126 7.93 -4.47 13.95
C TYR A 126 6.49 -4.00 14.17
N PHE A 127 5.52 -4.68 13.60
CA PHE A 127 4.13 -4.25 13.60
C PHE A 127 3.31 -4.93 14.69
N ASP A 128 2.52 -4.14 15.39
CA ASP A 128 1.59 -4.65 16.39
C ASP A 128 0.41 -5.36 15.69
N HIS A 129 -0.04 -4.83 14.52
CA HIS A 129 -1.01 -5.49 13.63
C HIS A 129 -0.72 -5.18 12.17
N ILE A 130 -1.12 -6.11 11.29
CA ILE A 130 -1.07 -5.96 9.83
C ILE A 130 -2.49 -6.01 9.33
N CYS A 131 -3.03 -4.84 8.96
CA CYS A 131 -4.40 -4.66 8.50
C CYS A 131 -4.42 -4.46 6.99
N GLY A 132 -5.12 -5.34 6.28
CA GLY A 132 -5.23 -5.31 4.83
C GLY A 132 -6.68 -5.44 4.37
N SER A 133 -6.90 -5.44 3.05
CA SER A 133 -8.20 -5.77 2.47
C SER A 133 -8.48 -7.27 2.58
N ASN A 134 -9.72 -7.67 2.33
CA ASN A 134 -10.07 -9.08 2.19
C ASN A 134 -9.74 -9.60 0.79
N MET A 135 -9.56 -10.92 0.65
CA MET A 135 -9.30 -11.57 -0.65
C MET A 135 -10.49 -11.49 -1.63
N ASP A 136 -11.69 -11.30 -1.12
CA ASP A 136 -12.94 -11.10 -1.89
C ASP A 136 -13.16 -9.65 -2.33
N GLU A 137 -12.17 -8.77 -2.08
CA GLU A 137 -12.16 -7.33 -2.39
C GLU A 137 -13.13 -6.48 -1.52
N THR A 138 -13.74 -7.05 -0.49
CA THR A 138 -14.37 -6.27 0.56
C THR A 138 -13.32 -5.58 1.44
N ARG A 139 -13.66 -4.49 2.11
CA ARG A 139 -12.71 -3.66 2.87
C ARG A 139 -11.49 -3.25 2.02
N SER A 140 -11.72 -2.86 0.76
CA SER A 140 -10.64 -2.52 -0.17
C SER A 140 -10.34 -1.02 -0.24
N LYS A 141 -11.27 -0.18 0.19
CA LYS A 141 -11.04 1.26 0.29
C LYS A 141 -10.07 1.57 1.41
N LYS A 142 -9.17 2.50 1.18
CA LYS A 142 -8.17 2.88 2.19
C LYS A 142 -8.81 3.36 3.50
N SER A 143 -9.93 4.09 3.44
CA SER A 143 -10.65 4.53 4.63
C SER A 143 -11.19 3.38 5.48
N GLU A 144 -11.71 2.30 4.84
CA GLU A 144 -12.20 1.11 5.54
C GLU A 144 -11.05 0.33 6.21
N VAL A 145 -9.89 0.27 5.55
CA VAL A 145 -8.70 -0.38 6.11
C VAL A 145 -8.14 0.42 7.29
N ILE A 146 -8.11 1.75 7.19
CA ILE A 146 -7.68 2.61 8.30
C ILE A 146 -8.64 2.50 9.48
N GLU A 147 -9.96 2.44 9.25
CA GLU A 147 -10.95 2.20 10.30
C GLU A 147 -10.68 0.86 11.01
N TYR A 148 -10.46 -0.19 10.25
CA TYR A 148 -10.10 -1.51 10.80
C TYR A 148 -8.77 -1.47 11.59
N ALA A 149 -7.78 -0.71 11.13
CA ALA A 149 -6.53 -0.54 11.86
C ALA A 149 -6.71 0.26 13.17
N LEU A 150 -7.62 1.26 13.18
CA LEU A 150 -8.00 1.97 14.41
C LEU A 150 -8.68 1.05 15.42
N GLU A 151 -9.59 0.18 14.97
CA GLU A 151 -10.22 -0.84 15.82
C GLU A 151 -9.17 -1.81 16.40
N ALA A 152 -8.24 -2.30 15.57
CA ALA A 152 -7.15 -3.16 16.00
C ALA A 152 -6.17 -2.48 16.99
N ALA A 153 -6.15 -1.15 17.00
CA ALA A 153 -5.38 -0.32 17.95
C ALA A 153 -6.21 0.10 19.19
N ASP A 154 -7.36 -0.54 19.46
CA ASP A 154 -8.28 -0.19 20.53
C ASP A 154 -8.82 1.26 20.46
N ASN A 155 -9.01 1.78 19.25
CA ASN A 155 -9.55 3.13 18.98
C ASN A 155 -8.85 4.25 19.77
N PRO A 156 -7.55 4.48 19.54
CA PRO A 156 -6.78 5.47 20.25
C PRO A 156 -7.26 6.90 19.97
N ASP A 157 -6.76 7.87 20.74
CA ASP A 157 -6.94 9.28 20.44
C ASP A 157 -6.44 9.59 19.01
N LYS A 158 -7.36 9.93 18.12
CA LYS A 158 -7.07 10.18 16.70
C LYS A 158 -6.05 11.29 16.46
N THR A 159 -5.89 12.21 17.41
CA THR A 159 -4.86 13.27 17.31
C THR A 159 -3.44 12.74 17.47
N LYS A 160 -3.29 11.49 17.96
CA LYS A 160 -2.02 10.80 18.15
C LYS A 160 -1.72 9.78 17.06
N VAL A 161 -2.59 9.66 16.06
CA VAL A 161 -2.46 8.72 14.95
C VAL A 161 -2.03 9.43 13.68
N ILE A 162 -1.10 8.84 12.93
CA ILE A 162 -0.70 9.32 11.62
C ILE A 162 -0.70 8.18 10.60
N MET A 163 -1.35 8.40 9.44
CA MET A 163 -1.23 7.53 8.26
C MET A 163 -0.08 7.99 7.38
N ILE A 164 0.80 7.09 7.03
CA ILE A 164 1.96 7.32 6.16
C ILE A 164 1.79 6.46 4.90
N GLY A 165 1.73 7.10 3.75
CA GLY A 165 1.50 6.42 2.48
C GLY A 165 2.03 7.20 1.30
N ASP A 166 2.05 6.56 0.15
CA ASP A 166 2.66 7.11 -1.07
C ASP A 166 1.65 7.52 -2.14
N ARG A 167 0.33 7.44 -1.86
CA ARG A 167 -0.72 7.84 -2.80
C ARG A 167 -1.78 8.73 -2.13
N GLU A 168 -2.51 9.47 -2.98
CA GLU A 168 -3.64 10.30 -2.53
C GLU A 168 -4.70 9.53 -1.74
N HIS A 169 -4.87 8.23 -2.03
CA HIS A 169 -5.83 7.38 -1.31
C HIS A 169 -5.51 7.27 0.18
N ASP A 170 -4.24 7.27 0.57
CA ASP A 170 -3.79 7.28 1.97
C ASP A 170 -4.20 8.57 2.66
N ILE A 171 -4.06 9.69 1.94
CA ILE A 171 -4.41 11.02 2.44
C ILE A 171 -5.92 11.15 2.61
N PHE A 172 -6.71 10.73 1.60
CA PHE A 172 -8.17 10.76 1.69
C PHE A 172 -8.69 9.82 2.79
N GLY A 173 -8.15 8.59 2.87
CA GLY A 173 -8.54 7.64 3.90
C GLY A 173 -8.24 8.12 5.31
N ALA A 174 -7.09 8.76 5.53
CA ALA A 174 -6.74 9.39 6.79
C ALA A 174 -7.73 10.52 7.16
N LYS A 175 -8.05 11.38 6.19
CA LYS A 175 -8.97 12.50 6.36
C LYS A 175 -10.39 12.04 6.69
N GLU A 176 -10.90 11.02 6.00
CA GLU A 176 -12.22 10.42 6.27
C GLU A 176 -12.30 9.86 7.70
N ASN A 177 -11.19 9.33 8.23
CA ASN A 177 -11.09 8.81 9.58
C ASN A 177 -10.74 9.87 10.65
N GLY A 178 -10.46 11.10 10.25
CA GLY A 178 -10.12 12.20 11.16
C GLY A 178 -8.74 12.06 11.81
N ILE A 179 -7.80 11.35 11.18
CA ILE A 179 -6.40 11.23 11.61
C ILE A 179 -5.49 12.07 10.72
N LYS A 180 -4.25 12.29 11.17
CA LYS A 180 -3.24 13.01 10.36
C LYS A 180 -2.66 12.14 9.26
N SER A 181 -2.19 12.79 8.19
CA SER A 181 -1.62 12.14 7.01
C SER A 181 -0.25 12.65 6.64
N CYS A 182 0.60 11.75 6.14
CA CYS A 182 1.93 12.05 5.61
C CYS A 182 2.13 11.37 4.26
N GLY A 183 2.28 12.15 3.19
CA GLY A 183 2.67 11.67 1.87
C GLY A 183 4.18 11.47 1.78
N VAL A 184 4.64 10.32 1.27
CA VAL A 184 6.05 10.01 1.08
C VAL A 184 6.44 10.10 -0.40
N LEU A 185 7.50 10.87 -0.74
CA LEU A 185 7.93 11.11 -2.11
C LEU A 185 8.89 10.04 -2.67
N PHE A 186 9.25 9.05 -1.87
CA PHE A 186 10.09 7.93 -2.29
C PHE A 186 9.28 6.74 -2.84
N GLY A 187 7.94 6.85 -2.88
CA GLY A 187 7.01 5.89 -3.48
C GLY A 187 6.58 6.28 -4.89
N PHE A 188 5.35 5.94 -5.27
CA PHE A 188 4.80 6.14 -6.63
C PHE A 188 4.05 7.46 -6.80
N GLY A 189 3.65 8.14 -5.72
CA GLY A 189 2.97 9.43 -5.75
C GLY A 189 3.95 10.60 -5.92
N ASN A 190 3.40 11.78 -6.00
CA ASN A 190 4.19 13.00 -6.15
C ASN A 190 3.64 14.17 -5.30
N ARG A 191 4.43 15.23 -5.20
CA ARG A 191 4.10 16.39 -4.36
C ARG A 191 2.77 17.07 -4.75
N GLU A 192 2.48 17.17 -6.04
CA GLU A 192 1.26 17.81 -6.54
C GLU A 192 0.01 16.98 -6.14
N GLU A 193 0.10 15.65 -6.28
CA GLU A 193 -0.93 14.71 -5.83
C GLU A 193 -1.25 14.90 -4.34
N PHE A 194 -0.21 14.92 -3.49
CA PHE A 194 -0.39 15.10 -2.05
C PHE A 194 -0.93 16.47 -1.65
N GLN A 195 -0.48 17.54 -2.32
CA GLN A 195 -1.00 18.88 -2.07
C GLN A 195 -2.47 19.01 -2.45
N LYS A 196 -2.88 18.45 -3.60
CA LYS A 196 -4.28 18.40 -4.02
C LYS A 196 -5.16 17.56 -3.09
N ALA A 197 -4.65 16.43 -2.60
CA ALA A 197 -5.33 15.60 -1.62
C ALA A 197 -5.42 16.26 -0.23
N GLY A 198 -4.60 17.27 0.05
CA GLY A 198 -4.57 18.01 1.31
C GLY A 198 -3.82 17.27 2.41
N ALA A 199 -2.66 16.65 2.08
CA ALA A 199 -1.80 16.00 3.05
C ALA A 199 -1.34 16.98 4.14
N ASP A 200 -1.39 16.55 5.42
CA ASP A 200 -0.92 17.38 6.54
C ASP A 200 0.60 17.54 6.49
N TYR A 201 1.30 16.49 6.06
CA TYR A 201 2.75 16.44 5.94
C TYR A 201 3.18 15.79 4.63
N ILE A 202 4.36 16.20 4.14
CA ILE A 202 5.04 15.55 3.01
C ILE A 202 6.50 15.40 3.40
N VAL A 203 7.08 14.21 3.15
CA VAL A 203 8.49 13.89 3.41
C VAL A 203 9.15 13.34 2.14
N GLU A 204 10.45 13.59 2.00
CA GLU A 204 11.21 13.19 0.80
C GLU A 204 11.96 11.89 0.99
N LYS A 205 12.41 11.62 2.22
CA LYS A 205 13.24 10.48 2.56
C LYS A 205 12.65 9.71 3.74
N VAL A 206 13.00 8.44 3.84
CA VAL A 206 12.54 7.57 4.94
C VAL A 206 12.91 8.15 6.31
N TYR A 207 14.12 8.68 6.46
CA TYR A 207 14.58 9.23 7.74
C TYR A 207 13.90 10.53 8.16
N ASP A 208 13.31 11.26 7.22
CA ASP A 208 12.54 12.48 7.54
C ASP A 208 11.34 12.17 8.45
N ILE A 209 10.84 10.93 8.43
CA ILE A 209 9.77 10.45 9.32
C ILE A 209 10.23 10.51 10.78
N LEU A 210 11.47 10.11 11.06
CA LEU A 210 12.04 10.12 12.43
C LEU A 210 12.38 11.51 12.93
N GLU A 211 12.70 12.43 12.01
CA GLU A 211 13.08 13.82 12.33
C GLU A 211 11.85 14.70 12.52
N LYS A 212 10.77 14.39 11.83
CA LYS A 212 9.57 15.23 11.80
C LYS A 212 8.59 14.88 12.92
N PHE A 213 8.58 13.63 13.37
CA PHE A 213 7.63 13.07 14.31
C PHE A 213 8.36 12.39 15.49
#